data_5d78c4b0b5e9c57f363ef95d5c5bbd0f
#
_entry.id   5d78c4b0b5e9c57f363ef95d5c5bbd0f
#
_cell.length_a   1.000
_cell.length_b   1.000
_cell.length_c   1.000
_cell.angle_alpha   90.00
_cell.angle_beta   90.00
_cell.angle_gamma   90.00
#
_symmetry.space_group_name_H-M   'P 1'
#
loop_
_entity.id
_entity.type
_entity.pdbx_description
1 polymer ?
#
loop_
_entity_poly.entity_id
_entity_poly.type
_entity_poly.pdbx_seq_one_letter_code
_entity_poly.pdbx_strand_id
1 'polypeptide(L)'
;SVELENDRVERTYENNRIETWMNIIDNSAKVAIYTTAPHPDIAAIKNAVGVSGIYRCKLYRWEEPLDSLNANLVILHNPDPHSTGYQQLMQEINRRKLSVWYILTTPECIAGFSKLQNLYTSDISADQTEYASLQINEQFSYFEFSETEKAAYKDYPPIIVPFGEINTGAGKILFSQKIKNTPTSNGILGFYDLNGQKISYFWGEGLWKWRLYSYQENGNHEPFNTLINKIVGYLTTRQGTERLVDDIEPLYEESEEIVINVELYNDSYELINTPDLKMELNIGGKTYKYL
;
A
#
# COMPACT_ATOMS: atom_id res chain seq x y z
N SER A 1 12.08 13.73 -31.18
CA SER A 1 12.19 14.94 -32.01
C SER A 1 10.86 15.20 -32.67
N VAL A 2 10.45 16.45 -32.73
CA VAL A 2 9.28 16.90 -33.49
C VAL A 2 9.82 17.71 -34.69
N GLU A 3 9.41 17.34 -35.87
CA GLU A 3 9.74 18.07 -37.10
C GLU A 3 8.47 18.67 -37.69
N LEU A 4 8.54 19.95 -38.10
CA LEU A 4 7.46 20.60 -38.81
C LEU A 4 7.71 20.39 -40.32
N GLU A 5 6.82 19.65 -41.00
CA GLU A 5 6.74 19.62 -42.46
C GLU A 5 6.01 20.88 -42.95
N ASN A 6 6.69 21.70 -43.70
CA ASN A 6 6.11 22.92 -44.28
C ASN A 6 6.29 22.92 -45.79
N ASP A 7 5.21 23.12 -46.55
CA ASP A 7 5.18 23.19 -48.02
C ASP A 7 5.74 24.51 -48.60
N ARG A 8 6.25 25.41 -47.76
CA ARG A 8 6.84 26.70 -48.19
C ARG A 8 8.35 26.65 -48.10
N VAL A 9 9.01 27.20 -49.13
CA VAL A 9 10.46 27.36 -49.12
C VAL A 9 10.86 28.39 -48.05
N GLU A 10 11.47 27.92 -46.98
CA GLU A 10 11.96 28.72 -45.87
C GLU A 10 13.44 29.10 -46.04
N ARG A 11 13.87 30.20 -45.43
CA ARG A 11 15.26 30.68 -45.47
C ARG A 11 16.22 29.81 -44.64
N THR A 12 15.72 29.13 -43.62
CA THR A 12 16.45 28.17 -42.78
C THR A 12 15.49 27.12 -42.24
N TYR A 13 15.96 25.89 -42.16
CA TYR A 13 15.22 24.75 -41.61
C TYR A 13 15.74 24.35 -40.22
N GLU A 14 16.75 25.03 -39.67
CA GLU A 14 17.35 24.70 -38.39
C GLU A 14 16.42 24.92 -37.20
N ASN A 15 15.45 25.84 -37.35
CA ASN A 15 14.44 26.11 -36.32
C ASN A 15 13.20 25.21 -36.37
N ASN A 16 13.14 24.27 -37.34
CA ASN A 16 12.01 23.37 -37.51
C ASN A 16 12.19 22.07 -36.72
N ARG A 17 13.30 21.95 -36.00
CA ARG A 17 13.62 20.77 -35.20
C ARG A 17 13.90 21.17 -33.74
N ILE A 18 13.09 20.67 -32.82
CA ILE A 18 13.31 20.75 -31.40
C ILE A 18 13.61 19.35 -30.86
N GLU A 19 14.74 19.21 -30.21
CA GLU A 19 15.07 18.02 -29.44
C GLU A 19 14.82 18.31 -27.96
N THR A 20 13.89 17.56 -27.35
CA THR A 20 13.63 17.62 -25.92
C THR A 20 13.94 16.28 -25.29
N TRP A 21 14.45 16.31 -24.10
CA TRP A 21 14.72 15.14 -23.29
C TRP A 21 13.60 15.01 -22.25
N MET A 22 12.91 13.88 -22.26
CA MET A 22 11.92 13.57 -21.26
C MET A 22 12.46 12.46 -20.36
N ASN A 23 12.69 12.78 -19.09
CA ASN A 23 12.95 11.77 -18.07
C ASN A 23 11.61 11.18 -17.63
N ILE A 24 11.33 9.95 -18.05
CA ILE A 24 10.19 9.21 -17.52
C ILE A 24 10.67 8.54 -16.23
N ILE A 25 10.39 9.15 -15.09
CA ILE A 25 10.63 8.55 -13.79
C ILE A 25 9.42 7.67 -13.47
N ASP A 26 9.62 6.35 -13.47
CA ASP A 26 8.61 5.40 -13.01
C ASP A 26 8.59 5.38 -11.47
N ASN A 27 7.86 6.29 -10.87
CA ASN A 27 7.68 6.40 -9.42
C ASN A 27 6.65 5.39 -8.87
N SER A 28 6.15 4.47 -9.69
CA SER A 28 5.18 3.48 -9.22
C SER A 28 5.79 2.59 -8.13
N ALA A 29 5.15 2.55 -6.97
CA ALA A 29 5.55 1.64 -5.91
C ALA A 29 5.28 0.18 -6.34
N LYS A 30 6.24 -0.70 -6.09
CA LYS A 30 6.22 -2.09 -6.53
C LYS A 30 5.79 -3.01 -5.40
N VAL A 31 4.75 -3.79 -5.65
CA VAL A 31 4.17 -4.76 -4.71
C VAL A 31 4.48 -6.16 -5.21
N ALA A 32 5.24 -6.91 -4.43
CA ALA A 32 5.51 -8.32 -4.69
C ALA A 32 4.55 -9.19 -3.88
N ILE A 33 3.87 -10.13 -4.51
CA ILE A 33 2.97 -11.08 -3.84
C ILE A 33 3.57 -12.47 -3.95
N TYR A 34 3.71 -13.16 -2.82
CA TYR A 34 4.07 -14.58 -2.74
C TYR A 34 2.90 -15.38 -2.18
N THR A 35 2.57 -16.47 -2.82
CA THR A 35 1.55 -17.42 -2.38
C THR A 35 1.95 -18.83 -2.75
N THR A 36 1.56 -19.80 -1.92
CA THR A 36 1.80 -21.23 -2.16
C THR A 36 0.84 -21.80 -3.19
N ALA A 37 -0.37 -21.23 -3.31
CA ALA A 37 -1.41 -21.65 -4.25
C ALA A 37 -2.27 -20.44 -4.69
N PRO A 38 -2.94 -20.53 -5.84
CA PRO A 38 -3.94 -19.53 -6.22
C PRO A 38 -5.01 -19.41 -5.14
N HIS A 39 -5.32 -18.16 -4.75
CA HIS A 39 -6.31 -17.89 -3.72
C HIS A 39 -7.19 -16.68 -4.08
N PRO A 40 -8.52 -16.73 -3.82
CA PRO A 40 -9.43 -15.64 -4.16
C PRO A 40 -9.06 -14.30 -3.49
N ASP A 41 -8.58 -14.31 -2.23
CA ASP A 41 -8.16 -13.11 -1.53
C ASP A 41 -6.98 -12.43 -2.23
N ILE A 42 -6.03 -13.22 -2.75
CA ILE A 42 -4.88 -12.69 -3.50
C ILE A 42 -5.32 -12.09 -4.83
N ALA A 43 -6.27 -12.74 -5.51
CA ALA A 43 -6.85 -12.19 -6.72
C ALA A 43 -7.58 -10.86 -6.46
N ALA A 44 -8.31 -10.75 -5.34
CA ALA A 44 -8.99 -9.54 -4.93
C ALA A 44 -8.01 -8.40 -4.65
N ILE A 45 -6.96 -8.65 -3.87
CA ILE A 45 -5.90 -7.67 -3.56
C ILE A 45 -5.18 -7.23 -4.84
N LYS A 46 -4.72 -8.18 -5.67
CA LYS A 46 -4.01 -7.87 -6.91
C LYS A 46 -4.82 -6.97 -7.84
N ASN A 47 -6.13 -7.26 -7.98
CA ASN A 47 -7.02 -6.46 -8.81
C ASN A 47 -7.21 -5.06 -8.23
N ALA A 48 -7.40 -4.91 -6.91
CA ALA A 48 -7.57 -3.62 -6.26
C ALA A 48 -6.31 -2.74 -6.41
N VAL A 49 -5.13 -3.32 -6.20
CA VAL A 49 -3.84 -2.62 -6.36
C VAL A 49 -3.62 -2.20 -7.82
N GLY A 50 -3.99 -3.06 -8.78
CA GLY A 50 -3.77 -2.79 -10.21
C GLY A 50 -4.65 -1.68 -10.80
N VAL A 51 -5.80 -1.38 -10.18
CA VAL A 51 -6.73 -0.36 -10.69
C VAL A 51 -6.23 1.07 -10.42
N SER A 52 -5.46 1.28 -9.36
CA SER A 52 -5.01 2.63 -8.97
C SER A 52 -4.03 3.27 -9.97
N GLY A 53 -3.31 2.48 -10.75
CA GLY A 53 -2.23 2.96 -11.63
C GLY A 53 -0.96 3.43 -10.89
N ILE A 54 -1.05 3.64 -9.58
CA ILE A 54 0.05 4.11 -8.72
C ILE A 54 0.99 2.96 -8.36
N TYR A 55 0.47 1.73 -8.31
CA TYR A 55 1.21 0.56 -7.88
C TYR A 55 1.39 -0.43 -9.01
N ARG A 56 2.56 -1.06 -9.08
CA ARG A 56 2.80 -2.23 -9.93
C ARG A 56 2.85 -3.49 -9.10
N CYS A 57 1.89 -4.37 -9.33
CA CYS A 57 1.76 -5.62 -8.59
C CYS A 57 2.27 -6.80 -9.43
N LYS A 58 3.23 -7.56 -8.89
CA LYS A 58 3.74 -8.78 -9.52
C LYS A 58 3.58 -9.96 -8.56
N LEU A 59 3.08 -11.09 -9.11
CA LEU A 59 3.04 -12.37 -8.43
C LEU A 59 4.36 -13.09 -8.66
N TYR A 60 5.01 -13.51 -7.57
CA TYR A 60 6.25 -14.26 -7.56
C TYR A 60 6.01 -15.70 -7.13
N ARG A 61 6.80 -16.60 -7.67
CA ARG A 61 6.89 -17.98 -7.19
C ARG A 61 8.03 -18.10 -6.19
N TRP A 62 7.93 -19.04 -5.28
CA TRP A 62 8.97 -19.26 -4.26
C TRP A 62 10.30 -19.69 -4.84
N GLU A 63 10.32 -20.23 -6.05
CA GLU A 63 11.51 -20.68 -6.77
C GLU A 63 12.18 -19.56 -7.60
N GLU A 64 11.57 -18.40 -7.73
CA GLU A 64 12.15 -17.29 -8.49
C GLU A 64 13.35 -16.71 -7.74
N PRO A 65 14.45 -16.35 -8.46
CA PRO A 65 15.63 -15.76 -7.85
C PRO A 65 15.28 -14.44 -7.13
N LEU A 66 15.81 -14.26 -5.92
CA LEU A 66 15.59 -13.06 -5.11
C LEU A 66 16.26 -11.81 -5.71
N ASP A 67 17.29 -11.98 -6.52
CA ASP A 67 17.96 -10.88 -7.25
C ASP A 67 16.99 -10.11 -8.16
N SER A 68 15.90 -10.76 -8.58
CA SER A 68 14.82 -10.14 -9.34
C SER A 68 13.80 -9.38 -8.47
N LEU A 69 13.90 -9.48 -7.14
CA LEU A 69 12.96 -8.82 -6.23
C LEU A 69 13.18 -7.31 -6.26
N ASN A 70 12.29 -6.63 -6.96
CA ASN A 70 12.21 -5.18 -6.95
C ASN A 70 10.85 -4.80 -6.36
N ALA A 71 10.82 -4.57 -5.06
CA ALA A 71 9.58 -4.30 -4.33
C ALA A 71 9.77 -3.27 -3.22
N ASN A 72 8.70 -2.52 -2.96
CA ASN A 72 8.55 -1.62 -1.80
C ASN A 72 7.74 -2.31 -0.70
N LEU A 73 6.83 -3.21 -1.09
CA LEU A 73 6.00 -4.01 -0.20
C LEU A 73 6.03 -5.47 -0.66
N VAL A 74 6.12 -6.38 0.30
CA VAL A 74 5.98 -7.81 0.07
C VAL A 74 4.71 -8.30 0.76
N ILE A 75 3.79 -8.91 0.01
CA ILE A 75 2.58 -9.55 0.52
C ILE A 75 2.81 -11.06 0.56
N LEU A 76 2.63 -11.66 1.71
CA LEU A 76 2.86 -13.08 1.97
C LEU A 76 1.54 -13.75 2.34
N HIS A 77 1.04 -14.64 1.48
CA HIS A 77 -0.18 -15.39 1.72
C HIS A 77 0.17 -16.81 2.18
N ASN A 78 -0.25 -17.16 3.38
CA ASN A 78 0.01 -18.45 4.03
C ASN A 78 1.44 -18.98 3.76
N PRO A 79 2.48 -18.20 4.06
CA PRO A 79 3.84 -18.66 3.81
C PRO A 79 4.19 -19.83 4.73
N ASP A 80 5.00 -20.76 4.22
CA ASP A 80 5.61 -21.80 5.05
C ASP A 80 6.93 -21.29 5.64
N PRO A 81 6.99 -21.01 6.97
CA PRO A 81 8.19 -20.47 7.60
C PRO A 81 9.38 -21.42 7.60
N HIS A 82 9.14 -22.73 7.38
CA HIS A 82 10.19 -23.75 7.33
C HIS A 82 10.77 -23.95 5.93
N SER A 83 10.13 -23.38 4.90
CA SER A 83 10.66 -23.48 3.53
C SER A 83 11.92 -22.64 3.34
N THR A 84 12.85 -23.17 2.56
CA THR A 84 14.10 -22.45 2.21
C THR A 84 13.81 -21.13 1.50
N GLY A 85 12.82 -21.11 0.60
CA GLY A 85 12.43 -19.91 -0.13
C GLY A 85 11.94 -18.79 0.80
N TYR A 86 11.12 -19.12 1.80
CA TYR A 86 10.68 -18.16 2.80
C TYR A 86 11.86 -17.62 3.62
N GLN A 87 12.73 -18.47 4.11
CA GLN A 87 13.89 -18.05 4.92
C GLN A 87 14.83 -17.12 4.15
N GLN A 88 15.12 -17.42 2.89
CA GLN A 88 15.92 -16.56 2.02
C GLN A 88 15.21 -15.21 1.77
N LEU A 89 13.92 -15.23 1.48
CA LEU A 89 13.13 -14.01 1.28
C LEU A 89 13.14 -13.13 2.54
N MET A 90 13.01 -13.71 3.73
CA MET A 90 13.04 -12.97 4.99
C MET A 90 14.39 -12.34 5.28
N GLN A 91 15.50 -13.00 4.90
CA GLN A 91 16.84 -12.38 4.99
C GLN A 91 16.91 -11.12 4.14
N GLU A 92 16.40 -11.17 2.90
CA GLU A 92 16.39 -10.02 2.00
C GLU A 92 15.45 -8.92 2.46
N ILE A 93 14.25 -9.27 2.94
CA ILE A 93 13.28 -8.33 3.53
C ILE A 93 13.92 -7.59 4.71
N ASN A 94 14.56 -8.30 5.62
CA ASN A 94 15.19 -7.71 6.81
C ASN A 94 16.41 -6.84 6.44
N ARG A 95 17.24 -7.31 5.51
CA ARG A 95 18.40 -6.55 5.01
C ARG A 95 17.99 -5.21 4.41
N ARG A 96 16.90 -5.19 3.64
CA ARG A 96 16.39 -4.00 2.95
C ARG A 96 15.35 -3.23 3.75
N LYS A 97 14.93 -3.73 4.90
CA LYS A 97 13.82 -3.21 5.71
C LYS A 97 12.55 -3.02 4.88
N LEU A 98 12.23 -4.00 4.03
CA LEU A 98 11.01 -3.97 3.23
C LEU A 98 9.80 -4.14 4.12
N SER A 99 8.74 -3.41 3.83
CA SER A 99 7.45 -3.62 4.48
C SER A 99 6.84 -4.96 4.09
N VAL A 100 6.11 -5.57 5.03
CA VAL A 100 5.50 -6.89 4.82
C VAL A 100 4.04 -6.87 5.24
N TRP A 101 3.19 -7.45 4.40
CA TRP A 101 1.80 -7.73 4.74
C TRP A 101 1.55 -9.24 4.73
N TYR A 102 1.34 -9.82 5.90
CA TYR A 102 0.98 -11.22 6.07
C TYR A 102 -0.53 -11.40 5.95
N ILE A 103 -0.96 -12.28 5.06
CA ILE A 103 -2.35 -12.74 4.91
C ILE A 103 -2.38 -14.18 5.39
N LEU A 104 -2.81 -14.39 6.63
CA LEU A 104 -2.83 -15.68 7.30
C LEU A 104 -4.28 -16.17 7.38
N THR A 105 -4.65 -17.12 6.53
CA THR A 105 -6.05 -17.54 6.37
C THR A 105 -6.39 -18.83 7.09
N THR A 106 -5.39 -19.60 7.53
CA THR A 106 -5.61 -20.85 8.23
C THR A 106 -5.17 -20.81 9.69
N PRO A 107 -5.87 -21.52 10.60
CA PRO A 107 -5.48 -21.55 12.02
C PRO A 107 -4.04 -22.01 12.23
N GLU A 108 -3.58 -23.03 11.48
CA GLU A 108 -2.21 -23.55 11.58
C GLU A 108 -1.18 -22.48 11.24
N CYS A 109 -1.44 -21.70 10.18
CA CYS A 109 -0.56 -20.64 9.74
C CYS A 109 -0.50 -19.51 10.79
N ILE A 110 -1.66 -19.10 11.33
CA ILE A 110 -1.77 -18.08 12.37
C ILE A 110 -1.02 -18.52 13.64
N ALA A 111 -1.26 -19.75 14.11
CA ALA A 111 -0.59 -20.31 15.29
C ALA A 111 0.91 -20.50 15.08
N GLY A 112 1.32 -20.91 13.88
CA GLY A 112 2.73 -21.06 13.52
C GLY A 112 3.48 -19.73 13.58
N PHE A 113 2.92 -18.70 12.97
CA PHE A 113 3.53 -17.36 12.96
C PHE A 113 3.54 -16.68 14.33
N SER A 114 2.56 -16.92 15.21
CA SER A 114 2.56 -16.39 16.56
C SER A 114 3.76 -16.87 17.40
N LYS A 115 4.28 -18.05 17.09
CA LYS A 115 5.45 -18.63 17.78
C LYS A 115 6.79 -18.13 17.21
N LEU A 116 6.80 -17.66 15.98
CA LEU A 116 8.01 -17.20 15.29
C LEU A 116 8.28 -15.71 15.47
N GLN A 117 7.24 -14.93 15.68
CA GLN A 117 7.31 -13.49 15.77
C GLN A 117 6.62 -13.00 17.04
N ASN A 118 7.31 -12.23 17.86
CA ASN A 118 6.80 -11.72 19.13
C ASN A 118 5.83 -10.53 18.97
N LEU A 119 5.17 -10.38 17.82
CA LEU A 119 4.27 -9.26 17.54
C LEU A 119 2.86 -9.53 18.01
N TYR A 120 2.43 -10.76 17.96
CA TYR A 120 1.16 -11.22 18.52
C TYR A 120 1.31 -12.61 19.11
N THR A 121 0.39 -12.97 19.97
CA THR A 121 0.25 -14.34 20.49
C THR A 121 -1.12 -14.89 20.14
N SER A 122 -1.24 -16.20 20.02
CA SER A 122 -2.51 -16.86 19.70
C SER A 122 -2.73 -18.07 20.57
N ASP A 123 -3.96 -18.17 21.11
CA ASP A 123 -4.51 -19.38 21.76
C ASP A 123 -5.78 -19.77 20.99
N ILE A 124 -5.57 -20.45 19.88
CA ILE A 124 -6.60 -20.76 18.90
C ILE A 124 -6.69 -22.26 18.64
N SER A 125 -7.88 -22.75 18.32
CA SER A 125 -8.10 -24.14 17.89
C SER A 125 -7.48 -24.34 16.50
N ALA A 126 -6.82 -25.49 16.31
CA ALA A 126 -6.19 -25.83 15.03
C ALA A 126 -7.21 -26.20 13.93
N ASP A 127 -8.39 -26.68 14.33
CA ASP A 127 -9.39 -27.29 13.45
C ASP A 127 -10.77 -26.61 13.49
N GLN A 128 -10.91 -25.52 14.30
CA GLN A 128 -12.17 -24.81 14.42
C GLN A 128 -12.04 -23.38 13.93
N THR A 129 -13.05 -22.99 13.16
CA THR A 129 -13.19 -21.63 12.65
C THR A 129 -14.59 -21.10 12.96
N GLU A 130 -14.74 -19.79 12.93
CA GLU A 130 -16.02 -19.13 13.07
C GLU A 130 -16.14 -17.94 12.10
N TYR A 131 -17.33 -17.38 12.02
CA TYR A 131 -17.60 -16.21 11.19
C TYR A 131 -17.57 -14.94 12.04
N ALA A 132 -16.73 -13.99 11.68
CA ALA A 132 -16.63 -12.68 12.32
C ALA A 132 -17.00 -11.57 11.33
N SER A 133 -17.90 -10.68 11.76
CA SER A 133 -18.06 -9.37 11.16
C SER A 133 -16.94 -8.46 11.63
N LEU A 134 -16.63 -7.42 10.89
CA LEU A 134 -15.62 -6.47 11.30
C LEU A 134 -16.19 -5.40 12.25
N GLN A 135 -15.35 -4.97 13.18
CA GLN A 135 -15.54 -3.78 14.01
C GLN A 135 -14.41 -2.81 13.69
N ILE A 136 -14.75 -1.61 13.21
CA ILE A 136 -13.78 -0.56 12.92
C ILE A 136 -13.29 0.05 14.23
N ASN A 137 -11.98 0.24 14.37
CA ASN A 137 -11.41 0.98 15.49
C ASN A 137 -11.38 2.47 15.17
N GLU A 138 -12.24 3.24 15.81
CA GLU A 138 -12.32 4.70 15.63
C GLU A 138 -11.06 5.46 16.12
N GLN A 139 -10.19 4.81 16.89
CA GLN A 139 -8.92 5.39 17.37
C GLN A 139 -7.73 5.05 16.47
N PHE A 140 -7.97 4.36 15.36
CA PHE A 140 -6.92 4.05 14.41
C PHE A 140 -6.45 5.33 13.70
N SER A 141 -5.12 5.56 13.67
CA SER A 141 -4.55 6.87 13.29
C SER A 141 -3.52 6.84 12.15
N TYR A 142 -3.28 5.66 11.54
CA TYR A 142 -2.29 5.59 10.47
C TYR A 142 -2.80 6.11 9.13
N PHE A 143 -4.10 6.04 8.90
CA PHE A 143 -4.82 6.68 7.79
C PHE A 143 -6.30 6.82 8.17
N GLU A 144 -6.98 7.71 7.48
CA GLU A 144 -8.37 8.06 7.81
C GLU A 144 -9.35 7.46 6.80
N PHE A 145 -10.55 7.23 7.28
CA PHE A 145 -11.70 6.90 6.45
C PHE A 145 -12.75 7.99 6.55
N SER A 146 -13.34 8.34 5.41
CA SER A 146 -14.55 9.14 5.40
C SER A 146 -15.72 8.39 6.05
N GLU A 147 -16.75 9.09 6.47
CA GLU A 147 -17.94 8.45 7.05
C GLU A 147 -18.66 7.54 6.04
N THR A 148 -18.59 7.86 4.75
CA THR A 148 -19.12 7.02 3.67
C THR A 148 -18.36 5.69 3.56
N GLU A 149 -17.02 5.73 3.64
CA GLU A 149 -16.19 4.53 3.62
C GLU A 149 -16.44 3.66 4.85
N LYS A 150 -16.51 4.26 6.04
CA LYS A 150 -16.81 3.54 7.29
C LYS A 150 -18.18 2.87 7.23
N ALA A 151 -19.19 3.55 6.68
CA ALA A 151 -20.52 2.97 6.50
C ALA A 151 -20.47 1.75 5.59
N ALA A 152 -19.79 1.85 4.43
CA ALA A 152 -19.64 0.73 3.50
C ALA A 152 -18.92 -0.47 4.13
N TYR A 153 -17.90 -0.25 4.95
CA TYR A 153 -17.16 -1.35 5.59
C TYR A 153 -17.93 -2.02 6.71
N LYS A 154 -18.79 -1.30 7.45
CA LYS A 154 -19.64 -1.88 8.51
C LYS A 154 -20.57 -2.98 7.99
N ASP A 155 -20.98 -2.88 6.74
CA ASP A 155 -21.90 -3.80 6.09
C ASP A 155 -21.20 -4.96 5.36
N TYR A 156 -19.88 -5.02 5.40
CA TYR A 156 -19.13 -6.12 4.78
C TYR A 156 -19.52 -7.48 5.37
N PRO A 157 -19.67 -8.51 4.51
CA PRO A 157 -20.01 -9.85 4.95
C PRO A 157 -18.96 -10.41 5.90
N PRO A 158 -19.36 -11.27 6.84
CA PRO A 158 -18.45 -11.91 7.76
C PRO A 158 -17.37 -12.71 7.03
N ILE A 159 -16.16 -12.67 7.57
CA ILE A 159 -15.02 -13.48 7.14
C ILE A 159 -14.86 -14.70 8.04
N ILE A 160 -14.10 -15.67 7.57
CA ILE A 160 -13.72 -16.84 8.35
C ILE A 160 -12.49 -16.47 9.19
N VAL A 161 -12.56 -16.70 10.49
CA VAL A 161 -11.48 -16.49 11.46
C VAL A 161 -11.26 -17.76 12.28
N PRO A 162 -10.07 -17.97 12.88
CA PRO A 162 -9.86 -19.08 13.80
C PRO A 162 -10.71 -18.89 15.06
N PHE A 163 -11.17 -19.99 15.64
CA PHE A 163 -11.82 -19.98 16.94
C PHE A 163 -10.79 -19.90 18.06
N GLY A 164 -10.93 -18.93 18.97
CA GLY A 164 -10.02 -18.69 20.08
C GLY A 164 -9.57 -17.24 20.20
N GLU A 165 -8.43 -17.01 20.82
CA GLU A 165 -7.93 -15.67 21.11
C GLU A 165 -6.66 -15.32 20.33
N ILE A 166 -6.62 -14.09 19.79
CA ILE A 166 -5.44 -13.49 19.18
C ILE A 166 -5.14 -12.19 19.94
N ASN A 167 -4.07 -12.22 20.75
CA ASN A 167 -3.59 -11.03 21.45
C ASN A 167 -2.57 -10.30 20.57
N THR A 168 -2.93 -9.12 20.10
CA THR A 168 -2.16 -8.32 19.15
C THR A 168 -1.09 -7.44 19.80
N GLY A 169 -0.89 -7.53 21.11
CA GLY A 169 0.16 -6.81 21.82
C GLY A 169 0.12 -5.29 21.57
N ALA A 170 1.25 -4.73 21.15
CA ALA A 170 1.39 -3.29 20.83
C ALA A 170 0.90 -2.91 19.42
N GLY A 171 0.31 -3.82 18.66
CA GLY A 171 -0.19 -3.56 17.32
C GLY A 171 -1.31 -2.53 17.29
N LYS A 172 -1.33 -1.70 16.26
CA LYS A 172 -2.44 -0.79 15.96
C LYS A 172 -3.47 -1.54 15.13
N ILE A 173 -4.59 -1.89 15.75
CA ILE A 173 -5.65 -2.66 15.12
C ILE A 173 -6.58 -1.72 14.38
N LEU A 174 -6.77 -1.95 13.08
CA LEU A 174 -7.77 -1.27 12.27
C LEU A 174 -9.13 -1.93 12.38
N PHE A 175 -9.16 -3.26 12.19
CA PHE A 175 -10.36 -4.06 12.31
C PHE A 175 -10.20 -5.12 13.38
N SER A 176 -11.16 -5.20 14.30
CA SER A 176 -11.31 -6.29 15.24
C SER A 176 -12.53 -7.15 14.90
N GLN A 177 -12.60 -8.31 15.52
CA GLN A 177 -13.67 -9.27 15.31
C GLN A 177 -14.93 -8.87 16.09
N LYS A 178 -16.08 -9.07 15.45
CA LYS A 178 -17.40 -8.97 16.07
C LYS A 178 -18.13 -10.30 15.82
N ILE A 179 -18.32 -11.07 16.90
CA ILE A 179 -18.95 -12.39 16.85
C ILE A 179 -20.39 -12.26 17.32
N LYS A 180 -21.36 -12.67 16.50
CA LYS A 180 -22.80 -12.58 16.83
C LYS A 180 -23.19 -11.23 17.45
N ASN A 181 -22.74 -10.15 16.85
CA ASN A 181 -22.93 -8.76 17.33
C ASN A 181 -22.17 -8.36 18.62
N THR A 182 -21.33 -9.22 19.19
CA THR A 182 -20.50 -8.88 20.34
C THR A 182 -19.08 -8.53 19.86
N PRO A 183 -18.60 -7.29 20.10
CA PRO A 183 -17.22 -6.93 19.84
C PRO A 183 -16.25 -7.77 20.67
N THR A 184 -15.12 -8.15 20.10
CA THR A 184 -14.04 -8.85 20.79
C THR A 184 -12.75 -8.04 20.69
N SER A 185 -11.72 -8.43 21.46
CA SER A 185 -10.38 -7.85 21.36
C SER A 185 -9.54 -8.47 20.24
N ASN A 186 -10.03 -9.53 19.61
CA ASN A 186 -9.30 -10.24 18.56
C ASN A 186 -9.15 -9.36 17.29
N GLY A 187 -7.93 -9.23 16.80
CA GLY A 187 -7.67 -8.51 15.55
C GLY A 187 -8.14 -9.28 14.31
N ILE A 188 -8.58 -8.53 13.29
CA ILE A 188 -8.71 -8.99 11.90
C ILE A 188 -7.58 -8.42 11.06
N LEU A 189 -7.30 -7.12 11.24
CA LEU A 189 -6.23 -6.42 10.53
C LEU A 189 -5.49 -5.52 11.49
N GLY A 190 -4.20 -5.74 11.61
CA GLY A 190 -3.31 -5.00 12.52
C GLY A 190 -2.01 -4.59 11.87
N PHE A 191 -1.40 -3.54 12.41
CA PHE A 191 -0.18 -2.91 11.93
C PHE A 191 0.84 -2.76 13.05
N TYR A 192 2.10 -2.93 12.70
CA TYR A 192 3.26 -2.80 13.59
C TYR A 192 4.34 -1.98 12.89
N ASP A 193 5.06 -1.18 13.65
CA ASP A 193 6.27 -0.50 13.17
C ASP A 193 7.46 -0.99 14.02
N LEU A 194 8.40 -1.63 13.35
CA LEU A 194 9.63 -2.12 13.97
C LEU A 194 10.82 -1.36 13.43
N ASN A 195 11.19 -0.26 14.08
CA ASN A 195 12.33 0.57 13.68
C ASN A 195 12.27 1.03 12.22
N GLY A 196 11.08 1.46 11.79
CA GLY A 196 10.82 1.94 10.43
C GLY A 196 10.49 0.86 9.42
N GLN A 197 10.45 -0.41 9.82
CA GLN A 197 9.89 -1.50 9.02
C GLN A 197 8.43 -1.69 9.38
N LYS A 198 7.54 -1.46 8.42
CA LYS A 198 6.11 -1.63 8.61
C LYS A 198 5.70 -3.07 8.33
N ILE A 199 4.98 -3.66 9.28
CA ILE A 199 4.47 -5.02 9.18
C ILE A 199 2.97 -4.98 9.41
N SER A 200 2.20 -5.67 8.59
CA SER A 200 0.77 -5.85 8.77
C SER A 200 0.40 -7.32 8.77
N TYR A 201 -0.61 -7.65 9.54
CA TYR A 201 -1.22 -8.97 9.57
C TYR A 201 -2.71 -8.86 9.30
N PHE A 202 -3.19 -9.75 8.45
CA PHE A 202 -4.59 -10.07 8.27
C PHE A 202 -4.83 -11.50 8.76
N TRP A 203 -5.65 -11.66 9.79
CA TRP A 203 -5.94 -12.94 10.42
C TRP A 203 -7.34 -13.42 10.02
N GLY A 204 -7.44 -14.16 8.96
CA GLY A 204 -8.69 -14.72 8.45
C GLY A 204 -8.74 -14.83 6.94
N GLU A 205 -9.87 -15.32 6.44
CA GLU A 205 -10.16 -15.52 5.02
C GLU A 205 -11.45 -14.84 4.62
N GLY A 206 -11.45 -14.10 3.50
CA GLY A 206 -12.68 -13.54 2.95
C GLY A 206 -12.58 -12.14 2.38
N LEU A 207 -11.39 -11.59 2.12
CA LEU A 207 -11.23 -10.32 1.42
C LEU A 207 -11.94 -10.30 0.06
N TRP A 208 -11.95 -11.43 -0.65
CA TRP A 208 -12.66 -11.59 -1.89
C TRP A 208 -14.18 -11.39 -1.75
N LYS A 209 -14.76 -11.76 -0.60
CA LYS A 209 -16.19 -11.54 -0.31
C LYS A 209 -16.51 -10.07 -0.19
N TRP A 210 -15.63 -9.29 0.46
CA TRP A 210 -15.77 -7.84 0.58
C TRP A 210 -15.73 -7.16 -0.79
N ARG A 211 -14.83 -7.64 -1.67
CA ARG A 211 -14.76 -7.13 -3.04
C ARG A 211 -16.03 -7.42 -3.84
N LEU A 212 -16.58 -8.62 -3.74
CA LEU A 212 -17.85 -8.99 -4.38
C LEU A 212 -19.03 -8.18 -3.81
N TYR A 213 -19.08 -8.02 -2.50
CA TYR A 213 -20.11 -7.24 -1.82
C TYR A 213 -20.06 -5.77 -2.28
N SER A 214 -18.89 -5.15 -2.35
CA SER A 214 -18.74 -3.80 -2.88
C SER A 214 -19.35 -3.66 -4.27
N TYR A 215 -19.17 -4.65 -5.14
CA TYR A 215 -19.78 -4.63 -6.47
C TYR A 215 -21.29 -4.80 -6.43
N GLN A 216 -21.78 -5.70 -5.59
CA GLN A 216 -23.21 -5.94 -5.44
C GLN A 216 -23.96 -4.70 -4.98
N GLU A 217 -23.41 -3.97 -4.01
CA GLU A 217 -24.08 -2.80 -3.43
C GLU A 217 -23.90 -1.52 -4.26
N ASN A 218 -22.74 -1.35 -4.92
CA ASN A 218 -22.37 -0.09 -5.56
C ASN A 218 -22.26 -0.16 -7.09
N GLY A 219 -22.36 -1.36 -7.68
CA GLY A 219 -22.11 -1.57 -9.11
C GLY A 219 -20.62 -1.45 -9.51
N ASN A 220 -19.75 -1.27 -8.53
CA ASN A 220 -18.30 -1.15 -8.72
C ASN A 220 -17.54 -1.69 -7.48
N HIS A 221 -16.22 -1.78 -7.58
CA HIS A 221 -15.37 -2.26 -6.50
C HIS A 221 -14.69 -1.13 -5.72
N GLU A 222 -15.10 0.11 -5.89
CA GLU A 222 -14.41 1.28 -5.37
C GLU A 222 -14.21 1.24 -3.84
N PRO A 223 -15.22 0.94 -3.00
CA PRO A 223 -15.01 0.88 -1.56
C PRO A 223 -13.93 -0.12 -1.14
N PHE A 224 -13.91 -1.30 -1.76
CA PHE A 224 -12.89 -2.31 -1.50
C PHE A 224 -11.52 -1.88 -2.04
N ASN A 225 -11.47 -1.34 -3.26
CA ASN A 225 -10.21 -0.89 -3.86
C ASN A 225 -9.59 0.24 -3.02
N THR A 226 -10.39 1.17 -2.54
CA THR A 226 -9.94 2.25 -1.65
C THR A 226 -9.35 1.70 -0.35
N LEU A 227 -10.01 0.75 0.31
CA LEU A 227 -9.50 0.09 1.51
C LEU A 227 -8.12 -0.53 1.25
N ILE A 228 -7.99 -1.35 0.20
CA ILE A 228 -6.73 -2.01 -0.11
C ILE A 228 -5.64 -1.00 -0.48
N ASN A 229 -5.97 0.05 -1.25
CA ASN A 229 -5.00 1.06 -1.65
C ASN A 229 -4.53 1.90 -0.46
N LYS A 230 -5.37 2.22 0.53
CA LYS A 230 -4.95 2.87 1.78
C LYS A 230 -3.99 1.99 2.59
N ILE A 231 -4.26 0.70 2.71
CA ILE A 231 -3.36 -0.26 3.37
C ILE A 231 -2.02 -0.33 2.65
N VAL A 232 -2.03 -0.49 1.33
CA VAL A 232 -0.83 -0.59 0.50
C VAL A 232 -0.06 0.74 0.53
N GLY A 233 -0.75 1.88 0.43
CA GLY A 233 -0.16 3.21 0.54
C GLY A 233 0.63 3.38 1.83
N TYR A 234 -0.01 3.11 2.96
CA TYR A 234 0.67 3.14 4.26
C TYR A 234 1.91 2.24 4.31
N LEU A 235 1.79 1.00 3.82
CA LEU A 235 2.88 0.02 3.88
C LEU A 235 4.03 0.34 2.89
N THR A 236 3.75 0.96 1.75
CA THR A 236 4.78 1.31 0.76
C THR A 236 5.53 2.59 1.09
N THR A 237 4.93 3.47 1.90
CA THR A 237 5.56 4.73 2.32
C THR A 237 6.75 4.45 3.22
N ARG A 238 7.95 4.86 2.80
CA ARG A 238 9.17 4.76 3.61
C ARG A 238 9.27 5.99 4.52
N GLN A 239 9.82 5.81 5.73
CA GLN A 239 10.28 6.95 6.51
C GLN A 239 11.39 7.66 5.72
N GLY A 240 11.20 8.95 5.42
CA GLY A 240 12.16 9.74 4.62
C GLY A 240 11.88 9.76 3.12
N THR A 241 10.80 9.16 2.62
CA THR A 241 10.31 9.48 1.27
C THR A 241 9.74 10.88 1.32
N GLU A 242 10.24 11.76 0.46
CA GLU A 242 9.77 13.15 0.38
C GLU A 242 8.26 13.11 0.11
N ARG A 243 7.49 13.64 1.06
CA ARG A 243 6.04 13.82 0.92
C ARG A 243 5.70 15.05 0.13
N LEU A 244 6.71 15.90 -0.04
CA LEU A 244 6.65 17.09 -0.85
C LEU A 244 7.31 16.74 -2.19
N VAL A 245 6.55 16.79 -3.24
CA VAL A 245 7.03 16.59 -4.61
C VAL A 245 6.92 17.94 -5.29
N ASP A 246 7.99 18.38 -5.90
CA ASP A 246 8.03 19.60 -6.70
C ASP A 246 8.44 19.29 -8.15
N ASP A 247 8.13 20.20 -9.04
CA ASP A 247 8.49 20.16 -10.46
C ASP A 247 9.58 21.16 -10.83
N ILE A 248 10.44 21.52 -9.85
CA ILE A 248 11.53 22.48 -10.05
C ILE A 248 12.50 21.91 -11.09
N GLU A 249 12.65 22.61 -12.20
CA GLU A 249 13.64 22.26 -13.20
C GLU A 249 15.04 22.75 -12.80
N PRO A 250 16.09 22.01 -13.14
CA PRO A 250 17.46 22.40 -12.80
C PRO A 250 17.97 23.62 -13.61
N LEU A 251 17.25 24.05 -14.63
CA LEU A 251 17.61 25.17 -15.48
C LEU A 251 16.35 25.85 -16.02
N TYR A 252 16.31 27.19 -15.94
CA TYR A 252 15.29 28.04 -16.53
C TYR A 252 15.95 29.07 -17.44
N GLU A 253 15.27 29.51 -18.50
CA GLU A 253 15.75 30.61 -19.35
C GLU A 253 15.52 31.97 -18.66
N GLU A 254 16.38 32.97 -18.90
CA GLU A 254 16.35 34.28 -18.24
C GLU A 254 15.03 35.05 -18.41
N SER A 255 14.25 34.72 -19.45
CA SER A 255 12.98 35.39 -19.76
C SER A 255 11.76 34.53 -19.40
N GLU A 256 11.97 33.36 -18.81
CA GLU A 256 10.90 32.40 -18.51
C GLU A 256 10.24 32.72 -17.16
N GLU A 257 8.91 32.64 -17.11
CA GLU A 257 8.16 32.71 -15.87
C GLU A 257 8.29 31.36 -15.14
N ILE A 258 8.90 31.38 -13.96
CA ILE A 258 9.09 30.18 -13.15
C ILE A 258 7.78 29.85 -12.43
N VAL A 259 7.09 28.81 -12.86
CA VAL A 259 5.93 28.23 -12.21
C VAL A 259 6.39 26.98 -11.48
N ILE A 260 6.22 26.93 -10.16
CA ILE A 260 6.56 25.77 -9.33
C ILE A 260 5.28 25.13 -8.86
N ASN A 261 5.02 23.89 -9.28
CA ASN A 261 3.94 23.10 -8.73
C ASN A 261 4.49 22.22 -7.60
N VAL A 262 3.76 22.19 -6.50
CA VAL A 262 4.14 21.42 -5.32
C VAL A 262 2.98 20.54 -4.91
N GLU A 263 3.24 19.26 -4.77
CA GLU A 263 2.29 18.28 -4.28
C GLU A 263 2.71 17.81 -2.89
N LEU A 264 1.80 17.88 -1.94
CA LEU A 264 2.02 17.36 -0.58
C LEU A 264 1.14 16.13 -0.36
N TYR A 265 1.75 15.05 0.11
CA TYR A 265 1.08 13.79 0.40
C TYR A 265 1.06 13.50 1.90
N ASN A 266 -0.04 12.92 2.39
CA ASN A 266 -0.15 12.40 3.76
C ASN A 266 0.62 11.07 3.94
N ASP A 267 0.56 10.49 5.14
CA ASP A 267 1.22 9.22 5.46
C ASP A 267 0.73 8.03 4.62
N SER A 268 -0.43 8.15 4.00
CA SER A 268 -1.05 7.16 3.12
C SER A 268 -0.81 7.42 1.63
N TYR A 269 0.01 8.44 1.30
CA TYR A 269 0.22 8.90 -0.08
C TYR A 269 -1.06 9.41 -0.76
N GLU A 270 -1.98 9.99 0.02
CA GLU A 270 -3.12 10.73 -0.51
C GLU A 270 -2.76 12.21 -0.61
N LEU A 271 -3.12 12.84 -1.72
CA LEU A 271 -2.84 14.26 -1.96
C LEU A 271 -3.58 15.13 -0.93
N ILE A 272 -2.85 16.00 -0.25
CA ILE A 272 -3.43 17.00 0.66
C ILE A 272 -3.82 18.22 -0.16
N ASN A 273 -5.12 18.45 -0.33
CA ASN A 273 -5.64 19.51 -1.18
C ASN A 273 -5.60 20.93 -0.57
N THR A 274 -5.34 21.05 0.72
CA THR A 274 -5.28 22.33 1.45
C THR A 274 -4.10 22.37 2.41
N PRO A 275 -2.85 22.25 1.91
CA PRO A 275 -1.70 22.31 2.76
C PRO A 275 -1.32 23.77 3.09
N ASP A 276 -0.88 24.03 4.33
CA ASP A 276 -0.18 25.25 4.69
C ASP A 276 1.31 25.09 4.31
N LEU A 277 1.69 25.50 3.11
CA LEU A 277 3.07 25.44 2.62
C LEU A 277 3.76 26.81 2.75
N LYS A 278 5.02 26.79 3.13
CA LYS A 278 5.88 27.98 3.13
C LYS A 278 7.02 27.75 2.15
N MET A 279 7.20 28.66 1.22
CA MET A 279 8.31 28.65 0.29
C MET A 279 9.28 29.80 0.63
N GLU A 280 10.56 29.51 0.68
CA GLU A 280 11.63 30.52 0.79
C GLU A 280 12.51 30.44 -0.45
N LEU A 281 12.59 31.53 -1.19
CA LEU A 281 13.44 31.67 -2.38
C LEU A 281 14.60 32.56 -2.10
N ASN A 282 15.84 32.09 -2.29
CA ASN A 282 17.06 32.85 -2.09
C ASN A 282 17.70 33.19 -3.43
N ILE A 283 17.69 34.47 -3.80
CA ILE A 283 18.30 34.99 -5.05
C ILE A 283 19.27 36.11 -4.72
N GLY A 284 20.51 35.97 -5.14
CA GLY A 284 21.52 37.03 -4.97
C GLY A 284 21.71 37.51 -3.54
N GLY A 285 21.54 36.64 -2.54
CA GLY A 285 21.64 36.95 -1.12
C GLY A 285 20.40 37.60 -0.50
N LYS A 286 19.32 37.73 -1.24
CA LYS A 286 18.00 38.16 -0.74
C LYS A 286 17.06 36.97 -0.61
N THR A 287 16.32 36.91 0.50
CA THR A 287 15.33 35.88 0.78
C THR A 287 13.92 36.41 0.54
N TYR A 288 13.17 35.73 -0.28
CA TYR A 288 11.75 35.98 -0.53
C TYR A 288 10.93 34.85 0.12
N LYS A 289 9.83 35.20 0.79
CA LYS A 289 8.96 34.27 1.51
C LYS A 289 7.57 34.33 0.92
N TYR A 290 7.02 33.16 0.62
CA TYR A 290 5.68 32.97 0.09
C TYR A 290 4.87 32.03 1.00
N LEU A 291 3.58 32.27 1.10
CA LEU A 291 2.59 31.49 1.88
C LEU A 291 1.57 30.87 0.92
#